data_b2c3d35130342c01d970566714b7cb11
#
_entry.id   b2c3d35130342c01d970566714b7cb11
#
_cell.length_a   1.000
_cell.length_b   1.000
_cell.length_c   1.000
_cell.angle_alpha   90.00
_cell.angle_beta   90.00
_cell.angle_gamma   90.00
#
_symmetry.space_group_name_H-M   'P 1'
#
loop_
_entity.id
_entity.type
_entity.pdbx_description
1 polymer ?
#
loop_
_entity_poly.entity_id
_entity_poly.type
_entity_poly.pdbx_seq_one_letter_code
_entity_poly.pdbx_strand_id
1 'polypeptide(L)'
;MTRLMTRLSVFSIVAASVVWASLAAAETHEIKLIPKNVHWGYYSRSVAPILRIQSGDTVSVETMLAGGRERLRLAGVSDSEIPESLKEVDRVVTDRGPGAHPLTGPIYVEGAEPGDTLEVRIVGFEYLHPYGVSGFIPNSGALPNDFPYDHFMLIRFNPAAGTASFRPGVTLPLAPFFGSMGVALNVAGRIPSGPPGAHTGNIDNKHLVAGSTLYIPVHVPGALLSMGDGHAGQGDGEVSLTAIETSLRGTIEVRVRKAERLRWPRAETPTHYITMGLHPDLDEAARMATREMIDFLVSEKGIPRDEAFILISVAVDLHVTQLVDGTKGVHAMLPKSLFQ
;
A
#
# COMPACT_ATOMS: atom_id res chain seq x y z
N MET A 1 -42.82 -35.88 -71.38
CA MET A 1 -41.71 -36.36 -70.58
C MET A 1 -41.16 -35.19 -69.81
N THR A 2 -41.60 -34.97 -68.59
CA THR A 2 -41.28 -33.84 -67.75
C THR A 2 -40.45 -34.38 -66.58
N ARG A 3 -39.13 -33.95 -66.49
CA ARG A 3 -38.20 -34.32 -65.38
C ARG A 3 -38.38 -33.36 -64.22
N LEU A 4 -38.80 -33.93 -63.11
CA LEU A 4 -38.87 -33.24 -61.81
C LEU A 4 -37.45 -33.20 -61.19
N MET A 5 -36.88 -32.00 -60.96
CA MET A 5 -35.62 -31.82 -60.21
C MET A 5 -35.95 -31.53 -58.74
N THR A 6 -35.60 -32.46 -57.88
CA THR A 6 -35.69 -32.34 -56.43
C THR A 6 -34.45 -31.59 -55.91
N ARG A 7 -34.62 -30.41 -55.30
CA ARG A 7 -33.55 -29.69 -54.62
C ARG A 7 -33.47 -30.17 -53.16
N LEU A 8 -32.35 -30.79 -52.79
CA LEU A 8 -32.01 -31.03 -51.39
C LEU A 8 -31.46 -29.74 -50.80
N SER A 9 -32.13 -29.23 -49.78
CA SER A 9 -31.62 -28.11 -48.93
C SER A 9 -30.84 -28.73 -47.76
N VAL A 10 -29.53 -28.47 -47.70
CA VAL A 10 -28.67 -28.85 -46.59
C VAL A 10 -28.78 -27.74 -45.52
N PHE A 11 -29.41 -28.03 -44.39
CA PHE A 11 -29.38 -27.17 -43.21
C PHE A 11 -28.10 -27.43 -42.43
N SER A 12 -27.18 -26.45 -42.44
CA SER A 12 -25.99 -26.45 -41.55
C SER A 12 -26.42 -25.95 -40.19
N ILE A 13 -26.40 -26.82 -39.19
CA ILE A 13 -26.59 -26.45 -37.78
C ILE A 13 -25.24 -25.94 -37.27
N VAL A 14 -25.14 -24.63 -37.04
CA VAL A 14 -24.00 -24.03 -36.33
C VAL A 14 -24.26 -24.21 -34.82
N ALA A 15 -23.54 -25.13 -34.21
CA ALA A 15 -23.56 -25.29 -32.77
C ALA A 15 -22.76 -24.14 -32.14
N ALA A 16 -23.41 -23.16 -31.53
CA ALA A 16 -22.80 -22.14 -30.72
C ALA A 16 -22.43 -22.77 -29.38
N SER A 17 -21.13 -23.01 -29.15
CA SER A 17 -20.59 -23.40 -27.86
C SER A 17 -20.62 -22.17 -26.91
N VAL A 18 -21.58 -22.14 -26.01
CA VAL A 18 -21.60 -21.17 -24.90
C VAL A 18 -20.53 -21.60 -23.89
N VAL A 19 -19.39 -20.90 -23.89
CA VAL A 19 -18.39 -21.04 -22.84
C VAL A 19 -18.94 -20.36 -21.59
N TRP A 20 -19.41 -21.14 -20.65
CA TRP A 20 -19.70 -20.68 -19.31
C TRP A 20 -18.38 -20.41 -18.61
N ALA A 21 -17.96 -19.14 -18.53
CA ALA A 21 -16.95 -18.74 -17.57
C ALA A 21 -17.58 -18.88 -16.18
N SER A 22 -17.22 -19.93 -15.46
CA SER A 22 -17.57 -20.03 -14.03
C SER A 22 -16.87 -18.86 -13.33
N LEU A 23 -17.64 -17.91 -12.79
CA LEU A 23 -17.14 -16.97 -11.81
C LEU A 23 -16.68 -17.81 -10.60
N ALA A 24 -15.37 -17.99 -10.45
CA ALA A 24 -14.81 -18.57 -9.24
C ALA A 24 -15.29 -17.71 -8.05
N ALA A 25 -15.77 -18.35 -7.00
CA ALA A 25 -16.10 -17.64 -5.77
C ALA A 25 -14.82 -17.03 -5.20
N ALA A 26 -14.91 -15.80 -4.68
CA ALA A 26 -13.78 -15.16 -4.02
C ALA A 26 -13.29 -16.01 -2.84
N GLU A 27 -12.00 -16.28 -2.81
CA GLU A 27 -11.35 -17.07 -1.76
C GLU A 27 -10.70 -16.18 -0.71
N THR A 28 -10.50 -16.75 0.49
CA THR A 28 -9.75 -16.09 1.56
C THR A 28 -8.46 -16.84 1.81
N HIS A 29 -7.34 -16.14 1.75
CA HIS A 29 -6.00 -16.67 1.95
C HIS A 29 -5.37 -16.08 3.20
N GLU A 30 -4.41 -16.79 3.79
CA GLU A 30 -3.64 -16.32 4.93
C GLU A 30 -2.15 -16.43 4.66
N ILE A 31 -1.41 -15.35 4.92
CA ILE A 31 0.05 -15.29 4.85
C ILE A 31 0.61 -14.96 6.23
N LYS A 32 1.26 -15.93 6.83
CA LYS A 32 1.91 -15.80 8.14
C LYS A 32 3.27 -15.14 8.02
N LEU A 33 3.67 -14.42 9.07
CA LEU A 33 5.00 -13.85 9.23
C LEU A 33 6.01 -14.98 9.56
N ILE A 34 6.55 -15.56 8.51
CA ILE A 34 7.62 -16.57 8.55
C ILE A 34 8.70 -16.24 7.53
N PRO A 35 9.97 -16.69 7.72
CA PRO A 35 11.10 -16.27 6.87
C PRO A 35 10.90 -16.43 5.37
N LYS A 36 10.28 -17.53 4.93
CA LYS A 36 10.06 -17.80 3.49
C LYS A 36 9.07 -16.85 2.82
N ASN A 37 8.27 -16.12 3.60
CA ASN A 37 7.25 -15.20 3.12
C ASN A 37 7.74 -13.74 3.13
N VAL A 38 8.98 -13.48 3.55
CA VAL A 38 9.54 -12.13 3.72
C VAL A 38 10.75 -11.94 2.84
N HIS A 39 10.76 -10.84 2.10
CA HIS A 39 11.97 -10.25 1.54
C HIS A 39 12.22 -8.88 2.19
N TRP A 40 13.47 -8.48 2.35
CA TRP A 40 13.80 -7.35 3.20
C TRP A 40 14.50 -6.23 2.44
N GLY A 41 13.92 -5.02 2.48
CA GLY A 41 14.58 -3.80 2.05
C GLY A 41 14.45 -3.46 0.57
N TYR A 42 13.65 -4.18 -0.22
CA TYR A 42 13.54 -3.91 -1.64
C TYR A 42 12.25 -4.46 -2.28
N TYR A 43 11.88 -3.87 -3.41
CA TYR A 43 10.94 -4.43 -4.38
C TYR A 43 11.72 -4.96 -5.59
N SER A 44 11.32 -6.08 -6.18
CA SER A 44 11.97 -6.62 -7.38
C SER A 44 11.07 -7.60 -8.13
N ARG A 45 11.08 -7.50 -9.47
CA ARG A 45 10.39 -8.45 -10.34
C ARG A 45 11.01 -9.85 -10.35
N SER A 46 12.19 -10.01 -9.74
CA SER A 46 12.89 -11.29 -9.65
C SER A 46 12.54 -12.09 -8.39
N VAL A 47 11.80 -11.52 -7.45
CA VAL A 47 11.35 -12.26 -6.26
C VAL A 47 10.21 -13.17 -6.68
N ALA A 48 10.35 -14.47 -6.40
CA ALA A 48 9.31 -15.45 -6.70
C ALA A 48 8.07 -15.20 -5.82
N PRO A 49 6.85 -15.25 -6.38
CA PRO A 49 5.64 -15.07 -5.61
C PRO A 49 5.45 -16.22 -4.59
N ILE A 50 5.03 -15.84 -3.39
CA ILE A 50 4.74 -16.79 -2.30
C ILE A 50 3.28 -17.27 -2.32
N LEU A 51 2.42 -16.53 -3.01
CA LEU A 51 0.99 -16.81 -3.17
C LEU A 51 0.53 -16.33 -4.54
N ARG A 52 -0.42 -17.04 -5.14
CA ARG A 52 -1.15 -16.62 -6.35
C ARG A 52 -2.63 -16.52 -6.00
N ILE A 53 -3.28 -15.42 -6.40
CA ILE A 53 -4.68 -15.14 -6.10
C ILE A 53 -5.44 -14.75 -7.35
N GLN A 54 -6.77 -14.91 -7.33
CA GLN A 54 -7.67 -14.38 -8.34
C GLN A 54 -8.08 -12.93 -8.01
N SER A 55 -8.49 -12.19 -9.03
CA SER A 55 -9.12 -10.87 -8.81
C SER A 55 -10.41 -11.01 -8.02
N GLY A 56 -10.52 -10.35 -6.89
CA GLY A 56 -11.62 -10.41 -5.94
C GLY A 56 -11.33 -11.23 -4.68
N ASP A 57 -10.20 -11.93 -4.63
CA ASP A 57 -9.80 -12.67 -3.44
C ASP A 57 -9.44 -11.74 -2.27
N THR A 58 -9.60 -12.28 -1.07
CA THR A 58 -9.21 -11.62 0.20
C THR A 58 -7.95 -12.28 0.74
N VAL A 59 -7.01 -11.48 1.23
CA VAL A 59 -5.77 -11.97 1.83
C VAL A 59 -5.57 -11.35 3.20
N SER A 60 -5.34 -12.19 4.20
CA SER A 60 -4.89 -11.79 5.54
C SER A 60 -3.37 -11.93 5.61
N VAL A 61 -2.65 -10.83 5.84
CA VAL A 61 -1.20 -10.77 5.75
C VAL A 61 -0.61 -10.29 7.07
N GLU A 62 0.26 -11.11 7.68
CA GLU A 62 1.06 -10.70 8.84
C GLU A 62 2.35 -10.02 8.37
N THR A 63 2.68 -8.88 8.99
CA THR A 63 3.85 -8.07 8.66
C THR A 63 4.73 -7.83 9.88
N MET A 64 5.99 -7.52 9.63
CA MET A 64 6.95 -7.10 10.65
C MET A 64 7.16 -5.58 10.55
N LEU A 65 7.37 -4.92 11.71
CA LEU A 65 7.69 -3.50 11.77
C LEU A 65 9.01 -3.17 11.03
N ALA A 66 9.14 -1.94 10.55
CA ALA A 66 10.37 -1.45 9.93
C ALA A 66 11.57 -1.51 10.90
N GLY A 67 12.76 -1.81 10.36
CA GLY A 67 13.99 -1.95 11.15
C GLY A 67 14.05 -3.19 12.03
N GLY A 68 12.97 -3.97 12.11
CA GLY A 68 12.96 -5.28 12.74
C GLY A 68 13.22 -5.29 14.25
N ARG A 69 13.77 -6.39 14.73
CA ARG A 69 14.04 -6.61 16.16
C ARG A 69 14.94 -5.55 16.79
N GLU A 70 15.88 -4.99 16.03
CA GLU A 70 16.83 -4.02 16.58
C GLU A 70 16.12 -2.74 17.07
N ARG A 71 15.14 -2.23 16.33
CA ARG A 71 14.33 -1.08 16.80
C ARG A 71 13.61 -1.36 18.12
N LEU A 72 13.08 -2.58 18.29
CA LEU A 72 12.43 -2.98 19.54
C LEU A 72 13.41 -2.98 20.71
N ARG A 73 14.63 -3.49 20.50
CA ARG A 73 15.69 -3.49 21.53
C ARG A 73 16.15 -2.10 21.90
N LEU A 74 16.33 -1.22 20.92
CA LEU A 74 16.69 0.19 21.15
C LEU A 74 15.61 0.93 21.96
N ALA A 75 14.35 0.56 21.78
CA ALA A 75 13.23 1.09 22.58
C ALA A 75 13.07 0.41 23.95
N GLY A 76 13.94 -0.53 24.32
CA GLY A 76 13.93 -1.19 25.62
C GLY A 76 12.93 -2.35 25.74
N VAL A 77 12.43 -2.91 24.62
CA VAL A 77 11.60 -4.11 24.62
C VAL A 77 12.46 -5.31 25.02
N SER A 78 12.05 -6.04 26.06
CA SER A 78 12.76 -7.25 26.49
C SER A 78 12.62 -8.37 25.46
N ASP A 79 13.65 -9.22 25.33
CA ASP A 79 13.63 -10.36 24.41
C ASP A 79 12.44 -11.31 24.62
N SER A 80 11.94 -11.41 25.86
CA SER A 80 10.78 -12.23 26.20
C SER A 80 9.45 -11.64 25.70
N GLU A 81 9.40 -10.32 25.46
CA GLU A 81 8.21 -9.64 24.92
C GLU A 81 8.20 -9.62 23.36
N ILE A 82 9.36 -9.90 22.72
CA ILE A 82 9.42 -9.94 21.24
C ILE A 82 8.83 -11.27 20.75
N PRO A 83 7.81 -11.25 19.86
CA PRO A 83 7.23 -12.46 19.29
C PRO A 83 8.28 -13.35 18.60
N GLU A 84 8.13 -14.66 18.73
CA GLU A 84 9.10 -15.60 18.16
C GLU A 84 9.15 -15.54 16.63
N SER A 85 8.03 -15.26 15.95
CA SER A 85 7.99 -15.04 14.49
C SER A 85 8.90 -13.87 14.05
N LEU A 86 8.95 -12.78 14.82
CA LEU A 86 9.83 -11.64 14.54
C LEU A 86 11.31 -12.03 14.72
N LYS A 87 11.62 -12.75 15.79
CA LYS A 87 13.00 -13.22 16.06
C LYS A 87 13.48 -14.18 14.95
N GLU A 88 12.59 -15.07 14.51
CA GLU A 88 12.92 -16.04 13.46
C GLU A 88 13.15 -15.34 12.10
N VAL A 89 12.26 -14.43 11.71
CA VAL A 89 12.44 -13.63 10.46
C VAL A 89 13.74 -12.85 10.54
N ASP A 90 14.01 -12.14 11.62
CA ASP A 90 15.22 -11.34 11.79
C ASP A 90 16.51 -12.17 11.72
N ARG A 91 16.47 -13.40 12.27
CA ARG A 91 17.60 -14.33 12.27
C ARG A 91 17.85 -15.00 10.91
N VAL A 92 16.78 -15.34 10.19
CA VAL A 92 16.87 -16.19 8.98
C VAL A 92 16.96 -15.36 7.70
N VAL A 93 16.25 -14.20 7.63
CA VAL A 93 16.28 -13.33 6.46
C VAL A 93 17.52 -12.44 6.51
N THR A 94 18.64 -12.98 6.01
CA THR A 94 19.95 -12.30 6.01
C THR A 94 20.27 -11.61 4.69
N ASP A 95 19.61 -11.99 3.58
CA ASP A 95 19.71 -11.30 2.29
C ASP A 95 18.83 -10.05 2.31
N ARG A 96 19.39 -8.94 2.79
CA ARG A 96 18.72 -7.67 2.95
C ARG A 96 19.15 -6.69 1.86
N GLY A 97 18.17 -6.01 1.28
CA GLY A 97 18.40 -4.90 0.35
C GLY A 97 18.73 -3.59 1.07
N PRO A 98 18.76 -2.48 0.34
CA PRO A 98 19.20 -1.19 0.88
C PRO A 98 18.17 -0.47 1.77
N GLY A 99 16.91 -0.95 1.85
CA GLY A 99 15.85 -0.35 2.67
C GLY A 99 15.69 -1.02 4.04
N ALA A 100 14.94 -0.37 4.93
CA ALA A 100 14.72 -0.84 6.30
C ALA A 100 13.51 -1.81 6.46
N HIS A 101 12.66 -1.95 5.44
CA HIS A 101 11.34 -2.56 5.56
C HIS A 101 11.37 -4.06 5.25
N PRO A 102 11.04 -4.94 6.22
CA PRO A 102 10.68 -6.33 5.92
C PRO A 102 9.31 -6.34 5.23
N LEU A 103 9.27 -6.87 4.02
CA LEU A 103 8.06 -6.92 3.20
C LEU A 103 7.55 -8.36 3.10
N THR A 104 6.30 -8.59 3.48
CA THR A 104 5.63 -9.88 3.30
C THR A 104 5.03 -9.92 1.89
N GLY A 105 5.39 -10.96 1.14
CA GLY A 105 5.06 -11.10 -0.28
C GLY A 105 6.23 -11.69 -1.09
N PRO A 106 6.19 -11.55 -2.43
CA PRO A 106 5.11 -10.92 -3.20
C PRO A 106 3.93 -11.86 -3.47
N ILE A 107 2.77 -11.25 -3.66
CA ILE A 107 1.53 -11.90 -4.08
C ILE A 107 1.41 -11.69 -5.60
N TYR A 108 1.21 -12.76 -6.34
CA TYR A 108 0.91 -12.71 -7.78
C TYR A 108 -0.62 -12.66 -7.97
N VAL A 109 -1.12 -11.63 -8.63
CA VAL A 109 -2.55 -11.47 -8.93
C VAL A 109 -2.80 -11.94 -10.36
N GLU A 110 -3.57 -13.00 -10.52
CA GLU A 110 -3.86 -13.59 -11.82
C GLU A 110 -4.56 -12.60 -12.75
N GLY A 111 -4.09 -12.55 -13.98
CA GLY A 111 -4.61 -11.65 -15.01
C GLY A 111 -4.22 -10.18 -14.87
N ALA A 112 -3.44 -9.78 -13.85
CA ALA A 112 -2.91 -8.43 -13.78
C ALA A 112 -1.77 -8.26 -14.78
N GLU A 113 -1.88 -7.27 -15.66
CA GLU A 113 -0.92 -6.98 -16.73
C GLU A 113 -0.45 -5.51 -16.68
N PRO A 114 0.74 -5.21 -17.19
CA PRO A 114 1.21 -3.83 -17.29
C PRO A 114 0.19 -2.90 -17.94
N GLY A 115 -0.15 -1.80 -17.27
CA GLY A 115 -1.17 -0.84 -17.70
C GLY A 115 -2.57 -1.10 -17.13
N ASP A 116 -2.73 -2.14 -16.32
CA ASP A 116 -3.87 -2.29 -15.42
C ASP A 116 -3.63 -1.54 -14.11
N THR A 117 -4.63 -1.51 -13.26
CA THR A 117 -4.56 -0.99 -11.89
C THR A 117 -4.98 -2.07 -10.90
N LEU A 118 -4.23 -2.26 -9.83
CA LEU A 118 -4.73 -3.00 -8.67
C LEU A 118 -5.59 -2.08 -7.81
N GLU A 119 -6.78 -2.52 -7.50
CA GLU A 119 -7.63 -1.99 -6.45
C GLU A 119 -7.40 -2.83 -5.18
N VAL A 120 -6.81 -2.22 -4.16
CA VAL A 120 -6.51 -2.86 -2.88
C VAL A 120 -7.42 -2.23 -1.82
N ARG A 121 -8.51 -2.91 -1.50
CA ARG A 121 -9.45 -2.48 -0.46
C ARG A 121 -8.96 -2.97 0.90
N ILE A 122 -8.81 -2.07 1.84
CA ILE A 122 -8.37 -2.36 3.20
C ILE A 122 -9.60 -2.70 4.05
N VAL A 123 -9.69 -3.96 4.48
CA VAL A 123 -10.82 -4.49 5.25
C VAL A 123 -10.63 -4.25 6.74
N GLY A 124 -9.41 -4.46 7.25
CA GLY A 124 -9.13 -4.26 8.67
C GLY A 124 -7.71 -4.59 9.06
N PHE A 125 -7.38 -4.25 10.31
CA PHE A 125 -6.07 -4.51 10.91
C PHE A 125 -6.23 -5.10 12.32
N GLU A 126 -5.28 -5.96 12.69
CA GLU A 126 -5.08 -6.49 14.03
C GLU A 126 -3.62 -6.29 14.44
N TYR A 127 -3.37 -5.95 15.71
CA TYR A 127 -2.01 -5.83 16.25
C TYR A 127 -1.48 -7.24 16.59
N LEU A 128 -0.26 -7.56 16.15
CA LEU A 128 0.40 -8.83 16.54
C LEU A 128 0.98 -8.77 17.96
N HIS A 129 1.15 -7.58 18.50
CA HIS A 129 1.57 -7.33 19.88
C HIS A 129 1.05 -5.96 20.35
N PRO A 130 0.85 -5.74 21.67
CA PRO A 130 0.16 -4.56 22.19
C PRO A 130 1.11 -3.37 22.42
N TYR A 131 2.04 -3.15 21.52
CA TYR A 131 2.98 -2.02 21.59
C TYR A 131 3.51 -1.67 20.20
N GLY A 132 4.07 -0.47 20.10
CA GLY A 132 4.87 -0.01 18.97
C GLY A 132 6.07 0.80 19.46
N VAL A 133 6.89 1.22 18.54
CA VAL A 133 8.05 2.06 18.81
C VAL A 133 8.06 3.25 17.87
N SER A 134 8.51 4.40 18.37
CA SER A 134 8.74 5.58 17.55
C SER A 134 10.06 6.23 17.94
N GLY A 135 10.77 6.82 17.00
CA GLY A 135 12.06 7.43 17.31
C GLY A 135 12.76 8.03 16.10
N PHE A 136 14.00 8.36 16.31
CA PHE A 136 14.88 8.94 15.30
C PHE A 136 16.31 8.42 15.46
N ILE A 137 17.10 8.56 14.40
CA ILE A 137 18.54 8.31 14.38
C ILE A 137 19.28 9.55 13.88
N PRO A 138 20.59 9.71 14.15
CA PRO A 138 21.38 10.85 13.67
C PRO A 138 21.26 11.05 12.16
N ASN A 139 21.28 12.31 11.73
CA ASN A 139 21.23 12.73 10.32
C ASN A 139 19.97 12.29 9.56
N SER A 140 18.85 12.05 10.26
CA SER A 140 17.57 11.63 9.67
C SER A 140 16.42 12.50 10.17
N GLY A 141 15.21 12.21 9.66
CA GLY A 141 14.05 13.03 9.99
C GLY A 141 14.04 14.39 9.28
N ALA A 142 13.05 15.20 9.62
CA ALA A 142 12.90 16.55 9.08
C ALA A 142 13.92 17.56 9.65
N LEU A 143 14.57 17.23 10.77
CA LEU A 143 15.55 18.05 11.48
C LEU A 143 16.89 17.29 11.64
N PRO A 144 17.59 16.96 10.55
CA PRO A 144 18.70 16.00 10.58
C PRO A 144 19.92 16.48 11.39
N ASN A 145 20.07 17.78 11.65
CA ASN A 145 21.21 18.35 12.35
C ASN A 145 20.92 18.65 13.82
N ASP A 146 19.67 18.55 14.28
CA ASP A 146 19.28 19.01 15.62
C ASP A 146 19.44 17.91 16.68
N PHE A 147 19.41 16.62 16.24
CA PHE A 147 19.47 15.47 17.11
C PHE A 147 20.63 14.54 16.72
N PRO A 148 21.89 14.78 17.21
CA PRO A 148 23.07 14.01 16.83
C PRO A 148 23.20 12.67 17.59
N TYR A 149 22.10 12.11 18.07
CA TYR A 149 21.99 10.84 18.78
C TYR A 149 20.72 10.09 18.35
N ASP A 150 20.69 8.80 18.58
CA ASP A 150 19.49 8.00 18.40
C ASP A 150 18.61 8.01 19.66
N HIS A 151 17.30 7.97 19.47
CA HIS A 151 16.35 7.81 20.55
C HIS A 151 15.10 7.09 20.05
N PHE A 152 14.72 6.01 20.75
CA PHE A 152 13.51 5.25 20.49
C PHE A 152 12.67 5.13 21.75
N MET A 153 11.37 5.30 21.63
CA MET A 153 10.40 5.17 22.70
C MET A 153 9.51 3.96 22.48
N LEU A 154 9.33 3.16 23.52
CA LEU A 154 8.30 2.13 23.57
C LEU A 154 6.94 2.77 23.87
N ILE A 155 5.96 2.54 23.00
CA ILE A 155 4.60 3.07 23.11
C ILE A 155 3.64 1.89 23.30
N ARG A 156 3.03 1.79 24.48
CA ARG A 156 2.11 0.69 24.80
C ARG A 156 0.68 1.03 24.37
N PHE A 157 -0.01 0.03 23.81
CA PHE A 157 -1.37 0.17 23.30
C PHE A 157 -2.42 -0.27 24.32
N ASN A 158 -3.58 0.39 24.22
CA ASN A 158 -4.85 -0.10 24.74
C ASN A 158 -5.81 -0.27 23.55
N PRO A 159 -5.78 -1.41 22.85
CA PRO A 159 -6.60 -1.61 21.65
C PRO A 159 -8.10 -1.55 21.94
N ALA A 160 -8.54 -1.96 23.13
CA ALA A 160 -9.95 -1.89 23.52
C ALA A 160 -10.47 -0.44 23.63
N ALA A 161 -9.60 0.49 24.02
CA ALA A 161 -9.91 1.92 24.06
C ALA A 161 -9.55 2.65 22.76
N GLY A 162 -8.92 1.99 21.79
CA GLY A 162 -8.41 2.61 20.56
C GLY A 162 -7.32 3.65 20.80
N THR A 163 -6.48 3.46 21.85
CA THR A 163 -5.49 4.47 22.28
C THR A 163 -4.12 3.87 22.58
N ALA A 164 -3.10 4.73 22.53
CA ALA A 164 -1.74 4.43 22.96
C ALA A 164 -1.25 5.47 23.99
N SER A 165 -0.44 5.02 24.95
CA SER A 165 0.14 5.91 25.97
C SER A 165 1.51 6.39 25.52
N PHE A 166 1.63 7.68 25.22
CA PHE A 166 2.90 8.29 24.84
C PHE A 166 3.75 8.64 26.09
N ARG A 167 3.12 9.31 27.06
CA ARG A 167 3.70 9.64 28.38
C ARG A 167 2.56 9.98 29.35
N PRO A 168 2.82 10.10 30.65
CA PRO A 168 1.79 10.54 31.60
C PRO A 168 1.09 11.82 31.13
N GLY A 169 -0.22 11.77 30.99
CA GLY A 169 -1.05 12.87 30.51
C GLY A 169 -1.12 13.07 29.00
N VAL A 170 -0.42 12.23 28.19
CA VAL A 170 -0.47 12.30 26.72
C VAL A 170 -0.90 10.96 26.15
N THR A 171 -2.11 10.93 25.58
CA THR A 171 -2.70 9.75 24.95
C THR A 171 -2.87 10.01 23.44
N LEU A 172 -2.47 9.05 22.62
CA LEU A 172 -2.57 9.10 21.17
C LEU A 172 -3.71 8.20 20.69
N PRO A 173 -4.45 8.58 19.64
CA PRO A 173 -5.39 7.67 19.00
C PRO A 173 -4.63 6.58 18.22
N LEU A 174 -5.19 5.37 18.20
CA LEU A 174 -4.74 4.30 17.33
C LEU A 174 -5.51 4.34 16.00
N ALA A 175 -4.79 4.37 14.90
CA ALA A 175 -5.32 4.35 13.54
C ALA A 175 -4.39 3.50 12.66
N PRO A 176 -4.48 2.16 12.75
CA PRO A 176 -3.50 1.27 12.11
C PRO A 176 -3.62 1.28 10.59
N PHE A 177 -2.45 1.22 9.91
CA PHE A 177 -2.33 1.09 8.48
C PHE A 177 -0.97 0.48 8.10
N PHE A 178 -0.81 0.05 6.84
CA PHE A 178 0.49 -0.31 6.29
C PHE A 178 1.14 0.93 5.67
N GLY A 179 2.32 1.33 6.15
CA GLY A 179 3.15 2.38 5.53
C GLY A 179 3.61 1.97 4.13
N SER A 180 3.99 0.70 3.99
CA SER A 180 4.44 0.13 2.72
C SER A 180 3.41 -0.84 2.13
N MET A 181 2.86 -0.48 0.96
CA MET A 181 2.13 -1.36 0.04
C MET A 181 2.59 -1.05 -1.39
N GLY A 182 3.22 -2.01 -2.06
CA GLY A 182 3.77 -1.73 -3.38
C GLY A 182 3.92 -2.96 -4.27
N VAL A 183 4.14 -2.70 -5.54
CA VAL A 183 4.30 -3.70 -6.59
C VAL A 183 5.71 -3.67 -7.18
N ALA A 184 6.10 -4.71 -7.91
CA ALA A 184 7.37 -4.70 -8.61
C ALA A 184 7.35 -3.78 -9.85
N LEU A 185 8.44 -3.03 -10.06
CA LEU A 185 8.66 -2.26 -11.30
C LEU A 185 9.28 -3.13 -12.39
N ASN A 186 9.01 -2.76 -13.66
CA ASN A 186 9.63 -3.41 -14.81
C ASN A 186 11.07 -2.91 -15.06
N VAL A 187 11.90 -2.97 -14.02
CA VAL A 187 13.33 -2.65 -14.08
C VAL A 187 14.13 -3.80 -13.51
N ALA A 188 15.40 -3.90 -13.90
CA ALA A 188 16.31 -4.91 -13.35
C ALA A 188 16.80 -4.49 -11.97
N GLY A 189 17.05 -5.48 -11.09
CA GLY A 189 17.65 -5.27 -9.80
C GLY A 189 16.65 -5.09 -8.66
N ARG A 190 17.13 -4.51 -7.56
CA ARG A 190 16.41 -4.29 -6.31
C ARG A 190 16.14 -2.80 -6.14
N ILE A 191 14.88 -2.43 -6.09
CA ILE A 191 14.44 -1.07 -5.82
C ILE A 191 14.37 -0.90 -4.30
N PRO A 192 15.07 0.09 -3.72
CA PRO A 192 15.02 0.33 -2.25
C PRO A 192 13.59 0.47 -1.73
N SER A 193 13.31 -0.13 -0.59
CA SER A 193 11.97 -0.07 0.01
C SER A 193 11.66 1.26 0.70
N GLY A 194 12.65 2.13 0.97
CA GLY A 194 12.42 3.42 1.61
C GLY A 194 11.71 4.41 0.70
N PRO A 195 12.31 4.87 -0.42
CA PRO A 195 11.67 5.87 -1.25
C PRO A 195 10.40 5.36 -1.94
N PRO A 196 9.24 6.00 -1.75
CA PRO A 196 8.03 5.70 -2.52
C PRO A 196 8.15 6.15 -3.98
N GLY A 197 7.28 5.63 -4.86
CA GLY A 197 7.30 5.98 -6.27
C GLY A 197 6.07 5.51 -7.04
N ALA A 198 6.19 5.36 -8.37
CA ALA A 198 5.12 4.85 -9.21
C ALA A 198 4.67 3.42 -8.82
N HIS A 199 5.55 2.65 -8.18
CA HIS A 199 5.25 1.34 -7.61
C HIS A 199 4.46 1.42 -6.29
N THR A 200 4.12 2.61 -5.83
CA THR A 200 3.57 2.92 -4.52
C THR A 200 4.65 2.75 -3.44
N GLY A 201 4.83 1.56 -2.90
CA GLY A 201 5.88 1.27 -1.91
C GLY A 201 5.58 1.94 -0.56
N ASN A 202 6.58 2.61 -0.02
CA ASN A 202 6.54 3.26 1.29
C ASN A 202 5.92 4.67 1.21
N ILE A 203 4.60 4.72 1.02
CA ILE A 203 3.90 6.00 0.84
C ILE A 203 3.51 6.67 2.16
N ASP A 204 3.46 5.93 3.26
CA ASP A 204 3.19 6.42 4.62
C ASP A 204 1.96 7.31 4.72
N ASN A 205 0.91 6.96 3.99
CA ASN A 205 -0.32 7.73 4.00
C ASN A 205 -1.27 7.25 5.11
N LYS A 206 -1.33 8.01 6.19
CA LYS A 206 -2.15 7.71 7.39
C LYS A 206 -3.65 7.53 7.13
N HIS A 207 -4.15 7.91 5.95
CA HIS A 207 -5.56 7.75 5.57
C HIS A 207 -5.89 6.36 5.01
N LEU A 208 -4.87 5.50 4.83
CA LEU A 208 -5.04 4.12 4.35
C LEU A 208 -5.45 3.15 5.47
N VAL A 209 -6.38 3.56 6.29
CA VAL A 209 -6.98 2.76 7.37
C VAL A 209 -8.08 1.83 6.85
N ALA A 210 -8.66 1.01 7.72
CA ALA A 210 -9.80 0.15 7.38
C ALA A 210 -10.95 0.95 6.73
N GLY A 211 -11.49 0.43 5.63
CA GLY A 211 -12.55 1.06 4.83
C GLY A 211 -12.02 1.95 3.71
N SER A 212 -10.71 2.19 3.61
CA SER A 212 -10.09 2.88 2.47
C SER A 212 -9.73 1.91 1.34
N THR A 213 -9.48 2.46 0.17
CA THR A 213 -9.02 1.72 -1.02
C THR A 213 -7.80 2.41 -1.62
N LEU A 214 -6.77 1.64 -1.92
CA LEU A 214 -5.56 2.08 -2.61
C LEU A 214 -5.57 1.53 -4.04
N TYR A 215 -5.27 2.40 -5.00
CA TYR A 215 -5.16 2.07 -6.43
C TYR A 215 -3.69 2.15 -6.84
N ILE A 216 -3.14 1.02 -7.29
CA ILE A 216 -1.72 0.86 -7.60
C ILE A 216 -1.54 0.56 -9.09
N PRO A 217 -0.72 1.35 -9.84
CA PRO A 217 -0.38 1.03 -11.22
C PRO A 217 0.35 -0.32 -11.34
N VAL A 218 -0.04 -1.17 -12.28
CA VAL A 218 0.63 -2.45 -12.56
C VAL A 218 1.74 -2.26 -13.58
N HIS A 219 2.95 -2.71 -13.25
CA HIS A 219 4.14 -2.55 -14.10
C HIS A 219 4.70 -3.86 -14.65
N VAL A 220 4.35 -4.99 -14.03
CA VAL A 220 4.79 -6.35 -14.44
C VAL A 220 3.61 -7.32 -14.37
N PRO A 221 3.62 -8.43 -15.13
CA PRO A 221 2.59 -9.47 -15.00
C PRO A 221 2.43 -9.95 -13.56
N GLY A 222 1.20 -10.04 -13.11
CA GLY A 222 0.85 -10.42 -11.74
C GLY A 222 1.12 -9.35 -10.68
N ALA A 223 1.54 -8.15 -11.07
CA ALA A 223 1.86 -7.00 -10.22
C ALA A 223 2.95 -7.27 -9.17
N LEU A 224 2.99 -8.45 -8.53
CA LEU A 224 3.92 -8.84 -7.46
C LEU A 224 3.77 -7.91 -6.24
N LEU A 225 2.57 -7.89 -5.66
CA LEU A 225 2.21 -7.04 -4.52
C LEU A 225 2.88 -7.52 -3.23
N SER A 226 3.55 -6.61 -2.54
CA SER A 226 4.17 -6.84 -1.23
C SER A 226 3.78 -5.73 -0.27
N MET A 227 3.74 -6.04 1.03
CA MET A 227 3.37 -5.07 2.06
C MET A 227 4.13 -5.30 3.35
N GLY A 228 4.27 -4.24 4.13
CA GLY A 228 4.97 -4.26 5.40
C GLY A 228 4.80 -2.94 6.12
N ASP A 229 5.71 -2.66 7.05
CA ASP A 229 5.80 -1.38 7.69
C ASP A 229 4.48 -0.97 8.36
N GLY A 230 4.08 -1.76 9.34
CA GLY A 230 2.83 -1.54 10.06
C GLY A 230 2.95 -0.34 10.99
N HIS A 231 2.05 0.62 10.84
CA HIS A 231 1.94 1.79 11.70
C HIS A 231 0.69 1.70 12.58
N ALA A 232 0.82 2.01 13.85
CA ALA A 232 -0.33 2.11 14.76
C ALA A 232 -0.94 3.53 14.78
N GLY A 233 -0.23 4.51 14.25
CA GLY A 233 -0.64 5.90 14.10
C GLY A 233 0.52 6.77 13.65
N GLN A 234 0.21 7.87 12.96
CA GLN A 234 1.19 8.78 12.38
C GLN A 234 0.61 10.19 12.29
N GLY A 235 1.44 11.20 12.49
CA GLY A 235 1.16 12.59 12.11
C GLY A 235 1.53 12.87 10.65
N ASP A 236 0.91 13.84 10.01
CA ASP A 236 1.37 14.32 8.70
C ASP A 236 2.83 14.78 8.79
N GLY A 237 3.60 14.42 7.76
CA GLY A 237 5.02 14.71 7.66
C GLY A 237 5.96 13.64 8.21
N GLU A 238 5.51 12.77 9.12
CA GLU A 238 6.33 11.71 9.75
C GLU A 238 7.70 12.22 10.22
N VAL A 239 7.69 13.38 10.83
CA VAL A 239 8.85 14.30 10.95
C VAL A 239 10.05 13.74 11.69
N SER A 240 9.87 12.73 12.55
CA SER A 240 11.00 12.14 13.31
C SER A 240 11.67 10.96 12.61
N LEU A 241 11.25 10.56 11.40
CA LEU A 241 11.68 9.38 10.64
C LEU A 241 10.79 8.16 10.80
N THR A 242 10.00 8.07 11.85
CA THR A 242 9.12 6.92 12.10
C THR A 242 7.74 7.38 12.55
N ALA A 243 6.75 6.59 12.22
CA ALA A 243 5.44 6.61 12.86
C ALA A 243 5.47 5.93 14.24
N ILE A 244 4.36 5.37 14.69
CA ILE A 244 4.35 4.34 15.74
C ILE A 244 4.49 2.99 15.04
N GLU A 245 5.72 2.55 14.85
CA GLU A 245 6.08 1.31 14.17
C GLU A 245 5.58 0.09 14.94
N THR A 246 4.88 -0.81 14.28
CA THR A 246 4.38 -2.04 14.90
C THR A 246 4.22 -3.16 13.87
N SER A 247 3.99 -4.37 14.34
CA SER A 247 3.67 -5.50 13.48
C SER A 247 2.15 -5.69 13.43
N LEU A 248 1.62 -5.78 12.23
CA LEU A 248 0.19 -5.87 11.97
C LEU A 248 -0.16 -7.15 11.21
N ARG A 249 -1.38 -7.63 11.43
CA ARG A 249 -2.11 -8.44 10.47
C ARG A 249 -3.11 -7.53 9.77
N GLY A 250 -2.94 -7.33 8.46
CA GLY A 250 -3.88 -6.60 7.63
C GLY A 250 -4.71 -7.54 6.76
N THR A 251 -6.00 -7.32 6.67
CA THR A 251 -6.89 -8.01 5.73
C THR A 251 -7.21 -7.07 4.59
N ILE A 252 -6.93 -7.52 3.37
CA ILE A 252 -7.15 -6.77 2.13
C ILE A 252 -7.93 -7.60 1.12
N GLU A 253 -8.77 -6.96 0.33
CA GLU A 253 -9.37 -7.52 -0.88
C GLU A 253 -8.66 -6.92 -2.10
N VAL A 254 -8.26 -7.76 -3.08
CA VAL A 254 -7.48 -7.31 -4.24
C VAL A 254 -8.25 -7.56 -5.51
N ARG A 255 -8.47 -6.52 -6.32
CA ARG A 255 -9.11 -6.60 -7.63
C ARG A 255 -8.22 -6.04 -8.73
N VAL A 256 -8.36 -6.57 -9.93
CA VAL A 256 -7.71 -6.03 -11.14
C VAL A 256 -8.71 -5.18 -11.91
N ARG A 257 -8.39 -3.89 -12.08
CA ARG A 257 -9.10 -2.97 -12.96
C ARG A 257 -8.38 -2.94 -14.30
N LYS A 258 -9.02 -3.51 -15.31
CA LYS A 258 -8.42 -3.65 -16.64
C LYS A 258 -8.39 -2.30 -17.37
N ALA A 259 -7.24 -2.02 -18.00
CA ALA A 259 -7.01 -0.85 -18.86
C ALA A 259 -7.20 0.53 -18.17
N GLU A 260 -7.27 0.57 -16.86
CA GLU A 260 -7.26 1.80 -16.06
C GLU A 260 -5.81 2.23 -15.81
N ARG A 261 -5.26 3.03 -16.72
CA ARG A 261 -3.83 3.40 -16.77
C ARG A 261 -3.50 4.53 -15.83
N LEU A 262 -3.34 4.23 -14.55
CA LEU A 262 -2.77 5.20 -13.62
C LEU A 262 -1.27 5.37 -13.85
N ARG A 263 -0.78 6.60 -13.71
CA ARG A 263 0.66 6.91 -13.69
C ARG A 263 1.23 6.84 -12.28
N TRP A 264 0.44 7.30 -11.31
CA TRP A 264 0.78 7.42 -9.91
C TRP A 264 -0.31 6.77 -9.05
N PRO A 265 -0.01 6.34 -7.83
CA PRO A 265 -1.02 5.79 -6.93
C PRO A 265 -2.10 6.83 -6.63
N ARG A 266 -3.32 6.35 -6.46
CA ARG A 266 -4.46 7.08 -5.93
C ARG A 266 -5.03 6.32 -4.76
N ALA A 267 -5.82 7.01 -3.94
CA ALA A 267 -6.58 6.33 -2.90
C ALA A 267 -7.96 6.98 -2.75
N GLU A 268 -8.82 6.29 -2.02
CA GLU A 268 -10.04 6.86 -1.52
C GLU A 268 -10.38 6.34 -0.13
N THR A 269 -11.02 7.19 0.64
CA THR A 269 -11.64 6.84 1.91
C THR A 269 -13.17 6.89 1.74
N PRO A 270 -13.96 6.51 2.75
CA PRO A 270 -15.41 6.73 2.70
C PRO A 270 -15.80 8.19 2.43
N THR A 271 -14.93 9.16 2.75
CA THR A 271 -15.24 10.60 2.71
C THR A 271 -14.44 11.41 1.69
N HIS A 272 -13.30 10.91 1.20
CA HIS A 272 -12.42 11.67 0.31
C HIS A 272 -11.88 10.82 -0.85
N TYR A 273 -11.63 11.48 -1.97
CA TYR A 273 -10.70 11.03 -3.01
C TYR A 273 -9.32 11.59 -2.71
N ILE A 274 -8.27 10.81 -2.97
CA ILE A 274 -6.89 11.18 -2.65
C ILE A 274 -6.01 10.96 -3.87
N THR A 275 -5.28 11.99 -4.30
CA THR A 275 -4.19 11.89 -5.27
C THR A 275 -2.86 12.17 -4.60
N MET A 276 -1.77 11.64 -5.14
CA MET A 276 -0.46 11.68 -4.51
C MET A 276 0.58 12.26 -5.45
N GLY A 277 1.50 13.03 -4.89
CA GLY A 277 2.71 13.48 -5.53
C GLY A 277 3.93 13.05 -4.73
N LEU A 278 4.89 12.43 -5.40
CA LEU A 278 6.05 11.78 -4.80
C LEU A 278 7.32 12.30 -5.50
N HIS A 279 8.11 13.12 -4.79
CA HIS A 279 9.29 13.76 -5.36
C HIS A 279 10.30 14.13 -4.26
N PRO A 280 11.62 14.13 -4.50
CA PRO A 280 12.62 14.61 -3.54
C PRO A 280 12.43 16.09 -3.14
N ASP A 281 11.95 16.93 -4.05
CA ASP A 281 11.56 18.31 -3.79
C ASP A 281 10.08 18.37 -3.38
N LEU A 282 9.79 19.02 -2.23
CA LEU A 282 8.45 19.07 -1.66
C LEU A 282 7.48 19.90 -2.52
N ASP A 283 7.95 20.98 -3.13
CA ASP A 283 7.14 21.82 -3.99
C ASP A 283 6.73 21.05 -5.27
N GLU A 284 7.64 20.27 -5.83
CA GLU A 284 7.31 19.41 -6.97
C GLU A 284 6.35 18.28 -6.56
N ALA A 285 6.49 17.70 -5.37
CA ALA A 285 5.52 16.74 -4.85
C ALA A 285 4.12 17.38 -4.76
N ALA A 286 4.00 18.60 -4.24
CA ALA A 286 2.73 19.34 -4.19
C ALA A 286 2.16 19.62 -5.59
N ARG A 287 3.01 20.04 -6.56
CA ARG A 287 2.61 20.24 -7.94
C ARG A 287 2.13 18.95 -8.60
N MET A 288 2.79 17.81 -8.31
CA MET A 288 2.38 16.50 -8.82
C MET A 288 1.01 16.10 -8.27
N ALA A 289 0.80 16.17 -6.95
CA ALA A 289 -0.48 15.86 -6.32
C ALA A 289 -1.62 16.70 -6.90
N THR A 290 -1.36 18.00 -7.14
CA THR A 290 -2.31 18.92 -7.75
C THR A 290 -2.63 18.54 -9.21
N ARG A 291 -1.62 18.20 -10.02
CA ARG A 291 -1.84 17.76 -11.41
C ARG A 291 -2.65 16.48 -11.49
N GLU A 292 -2.33 15.50 -10.64
CA GLU A 292 -3.08 14.23 -10.56
C GLU A 292 -4.54 14.48 -10.11
N MET A 293 -4.79 15.47 -9.22
CA MET A 293 -6.15 15.84 -8.83
C MET A 293 -6.90 16.53 -9.97
N ILE A 294 -6.26 17.39 -10.76
CA ILE A 294 -6.86 17.98 -11.97
C ILE A 294 -7.24 16.85 -12.93
N ASP A 295 -6.31 15.93 -13.21
CA ASP A 295 -6.53 14.85 -14.16
C ASP A 295 -7.66 13.92 -13.67
N PHE A 296 -7.76 13.65 -12.34
CA PHE A 296 -8.89 12.95 -11.73
C PHE A 296 -10.23 13.69 -11.94
N LEU A 297 -10.28 14.97 -11.65
CA LEU A 297 -11.49 15.78 -11.80
C LEU A 297 -11.98 15.85 -13.25
N VAL A 298 -11.04 15.93 -14.19
CA VAL A 298 -11.37 15.92 -15.63
C VAL A 298 -11.90 14.55 -16.07
N SER A 299 -11.17 13.46 -15.73
CA SER A 299 -11.51 12.13 -16.22
C SER A 299 -12.73 11.51 -15.53
N GLU A 300 -12.82 11.67 -14.22
CA GLU A 300 -13.83 10.96 -13.40
C GLU A 300 -15.07 11.82 -13.09
N LYS A 301 -14.93 13.15 -13.13
CA LYS A 301 -16.01 14.09 -12.79
C LYS A 301 -16.46 14.94 -13.95
N GLY A 302 -15.75 14.89 -15.11
CA GLY A 302 -16.10 15.66 -16.30
C GLY A 302 -15.95 17.17 -16.15
N ILE A 303 -15.17 17.62 -15.15
CA ILE A 303 -14.96 19.05 -14.90
C ILE A 303 -13.90 19.59 -15.83
N PRO A 304 -14.12 20.73 -16.54
CA PRO A 304 -13.10 21.37 -17.35
C PRO A 304 -11.81 21.66 -16.57
N ARG A 305 -10.67 21.56 -17.24
CA ARG A 305 -9.34 21.60 -16.60
C ARG A 305 -9.08 22.87 -15.79
N ASP A 306 -9.48 24.03 -16.30
CA ASP A 306 -9.35 25.32 -15.63
C ASP A 306 -10.28 25.46 -14.43
N GLU A 307 -11.53 24.98 -14.55
CA GLU A 307 -12.47 24.90 -13.41
C GLU A 307 -11.99 23.90 -12.35
N ALA A 308 -11.44 22.75 -12.75
CA ALA A 308 -10.84 21.78 -11.84
C ALA A 308 -9.70 22.39 -11.03
N PHE A 309 -8.83 23.21 -11.66
CA PHE A 309 -7.76 23.89 -10.94
C PHE A 309 -8.29 24.93 -9.93
N ILE A 310 -9.35 25.67 -10.28
CA ILE A 310 -10.02 26.60 -9.37
C ILE A 310 -10.67 25.82 -8.21
N LEU A 311 -11.37 24.72 -8.52
CA LEU A 311 -12.01 23.87 -7.48
C LEU A 311 -11.00 23.34 -6.46
N ILE A 312 -9.82 22.91 -6.91
CA ILE A 312 -8.74 22.47 -6.02
C ILE A 312 -8.34 23.59 -5.06
N SER A 313 -8.21 24.82 -5.53
CA SER A 313 -7.82 25.96 -4.69
C SER A 313 -8.80 26.29 -3.59
N VAL A 314 -10.09 25.98 -3.76
CA VAL A 314 -11.15 26.37 -2.82
C VAL A 314 -11.71 25.22 -1.98
N ALA A 315 -11.37 23.96 -2.33
CA ALA A 315 -12.03 22.82 -1.71
C ALA A 315 -11.15 21.57 -1.51
N VAL A 316 -9.88 21.59 -1.91
CA VAL A 316 -8.97 20.46 -1.76
C VAL A 316 -7.81 20.84 -0.85
N ASP A 317 -7.61 20.06 0.21
CA ASP A 317 -6.49 20.24 1.13
C ASP A 317 -5.25 19.49 0.62
N LEU A 318 -4.08 20.15 0.68
CA LEU A 318 -2.79 19.51 0.45
C LEU A 318 -2.13 19.19 1.79
N HIS A 319 -1.81 17.93 2.00
CA HIS A 319 -1.13 17.43 3.19
C HIS A 319 0.27 16.96 2.85
N VAL A 320 1.24 17.23 3.72
CA VAL A 320 2.56 16.61 3.64
C VAL A 320 2.45 15.20 4.20
N THR A 321 2.55 14.19 3.33
CA THR A 321 2.41 12.79 3.74
C THR A 321 3.55 12.36 4.62
N GLN A 322 4.79 12.49 4.12
CA GLN A 322 6.05 12.30 4.84
C GLN A 322 7.19 13.13 4.23
N LEU A 323 8.23 13.42 5.01
CA LEU A 323 9.40 14.24 4.65
C LEU A 323 10.72 13.46 4.63
N VAL A 324 10.71 12.16 4.97
CA VAL A 324 11.87 11.49 5.58
C VAL A 324 12.46 10.36 4.74
N ASP A 325 11.81 9.89 3.67
CA ASP A 325 12.24 8.71 2.90
C ASP A 325 13.07 9.02 1.65
N GLY A 326 13.68 10.18 1.59
CA GLY A 326 14.44 10.62 0.42
C GLY A 326 13.53 11.11 -0.72
N THR A 327 12.44 10.42 -1.03
CA THR A 327 11.31 10.91 -1.83
C THR A 327 10.21 11.36 -0.90
N LYS A 328 9.89 12.64 -0.89
CA LYS A 328 8.83 13.23 -0.06
C LYS A 328 7.47 12.99 -0.67
N GLY A 329 6.44 12.88 0.16
CA GLY A 329 5.05 12.70 -0.25
C GLY A 329 4.19 13.92 0.05
N VAL A 330 3.36 14.30 -0.92
CA VAL A 330 2.21 15.19 -0.71
C VAL A 330 0.96 14.49 -1.22
N HIS A 331 -0.11 14.54 -0.46
CA HIS A 331 -1.41 14.07 -0.93
C HIS A 331 -2.45 15.17 -0.91
N ALA A 332 -3.30 15.16 -1.95
CA ALA A 332 -4.42 16.08 -2.12
C ALA A 332 -5.71 15.35 -1.74
N MET A 333 -6.51 15.95 -0.86
CA MET A 333 -7.75 15.37 -0.34
C MET A 333 -8.97 16.15 -0.83
N LEU A 334 -9.77 15.50 -1.68
CA LEU A 334 -11.00 16.06 -2.24
C LEU A 334 -12.22 15.45 -1.53
N PRO A 335 -13.06 16.25 -0.83
CA PRO A 335 -14.26 15.72 -0.16
C PRO A 335 -15.27 15.13 -1.17
N LYS A 336 -15.72 13.90 -0.92
CA LYS A 336 -16.77 13.25 -1.73
C LYS A 336 -18.12 13.95 -1.63
N SER A 337 -18.37 14.64 -0.52
CA SER A 337 -19.61 15.40 -0.26
C SER A 337 -19.84 16.57 -1.21
N LEU A 338 -18.83 16.99 -1.98
CA LEU A 338 -18.99 18.01 -3.02
C LEU A 338 -19.76 17.50 -4.24
N PHE A 339 -19.86 16.19 -4.41
CA PHE A 339 -20.55 15.56 -5.55
C PHE A 339 -21.81 14.87 -5.03
N GLN A 340 -22.94 15.31 -5.56
CA GLN A 340 -24.28 14.76 -5.22
C GLN A 340 -24.63 13.58 -6.13
#